data_063044f18b943ccf7acbc10d19889fe8
#
_entry.id   063044f18b943ccf7acbc10d19889fe8
#
_cell.length_a   1.000
_cell.length_b   1.000
_cell.length_c   1.000
_cell.angle_alpha   90.00
_cell.angle_beta   90.00
_cell.angle_gamma   90.00
#
_symmetry.space_group_name_H-M   'P 1'
#
loop_
_entity.id
_entity.type
_entity.pdbx_description
1 polymer ?
#
loop_
_entity_poly.entity_id
_entity_poly.type
_entity_poly.pdbx_seq_one_letter_code
_entity_poly.pdbx_strand_id
1 'polypeptide(L)'
;MKINKILAILLFSFTALLGCKDDENQDSTPPGTLTIENITPRNGGGIISYILPDDSDILFVRAEYTNSLGVDVYRVSSSHNNSIEIDGLNQNTPIQIRLYVVDENENMSQPVEVQFTPLPSFIFLVQESISFTPDLGGVKLEWENVAEKTVYVHLHIVNEGDEEIRILSSNSPTESVFVRG
;
A
#
# COMPACT_ATOMS: atom_id res chain seq x y z
N MET A 1 -16.20 -56.72 -32.75
CA MET A 1 -16.81 -55.39 -32.92
C MET A 1 -16.73 -54.50 -31.66
N LYS A 2 -15.92 -54.82 -30.63
CA LYS A 2 -15.73 -54.01 -29.41
C LYS A 2 -14.41 -53.21 -29.42
N ILE A 3 -13.41 -53.61 -30.21
CA ILE A 3 -12.09 -52.98 -30.29
C ILE A 3 -12.17 -51.61 -30.99
N ASN A 4 -13.03 -51.44 -32.00
CA ASN A 4 -13.14 -50.19 -32.76
C ASN A 4 -13.74 -49.03 -31.97
N LYS A 5 -14.54 -49.29 -30.92
CA LYS A 5 -15.11 -48.23 -30.06
C LYS A 5 -14.08 -47.68 -29.07
N ILE A 6 -13.20 -48.53 -28.55
CA ILE A 6 -12.12 -48.13 -27.64
C ILE A 6 -11.07 -47.31 -28.39
N LEU A 7 -10.73 -47.74 -29.63
CA LEU A 7 -9.81 -47.02 -30.47
C LEU A 7 -10.33 -45.63 -30.88
N ALA A 8 -11.64 -45.52 -31.15
CA ALA A 8 -12.27 -44.22 -31.45
C ALA A 8 -12.31 -43.25 -30.24
N ILE A 9 -12.52 -43.79 -29.02
CA ILE A 9 -12.48 -42.97 -27.79
C ILE A 9 -11.06 -42.51 -27.48
N LEU A 10 -10.05 -43.34 -27.70
CA LEU A 10 -8.65 -43.01 -27.53
C LEU A 10 -8.17 -41.93 -28.54
N LEU A 11 -8.67 -42.00 -29.79
CA LEU A 11 -8.37 -41.02 -30.82
C LEU A 11 -9.05 -39.64 -30.56
N PHE A 12 -10.27 -39.66 -29.99
CA PHE A 12 -11.00 -38.45 -29.64
C PHE A 12 -10.43 -37.75 -28.40
N SER A 13 -9.85 -38.52 -27.44
CA SER A 13 -9.19 -37.96 -26.26
C SER A 13 -7.86 -37.29 -26.58
N PHE A 14 -7.17 -37.64 -27.66
CA PHE A 14 -5.89 -37.05 -28.05
C PHE A 14 -6.03 -35.72 -28.78
N THR A 15 -7.18 -35.43 -29.40
CA THR A 15 -7.41 -34.13 -30.09
C THR A 15 -7.77 -32.97 -29.15
N ALA A 16 -8.09 -33.25 -27.87
CA ALA A 16 -8.43 -32.21 -26.88
C ALA A 16 -7.20 -31.54 -26.24
N LEU A 17 -5.99 -32.01 -26.52
CA LEU A 17 -4.75 -31.44 -25.95
C LEU A 17 -4.00 -30.45 -26.87
N LEU A 18 -4.55 -30.12 -28.04
CA LEU A 18 -3.92 -29.19 -29.00
C LEU A 18 -4.51 -27.77 -28.96
N GLY A 19 -5.12 -27.37 -27.86
CA GLY A 19 -5.86 -26.13 -27.69
C GLY A 19 -5.18 -25.00 -26.93
N CYS A 20 -3.86 -24.99 -26.77
CA CYS A 20 -3.10 -23.75 -26.48
C CYS A 20 -2.40 -23.32 -27.77
N LYS A 21 -3.00 -22.42 -28.52
CA LYS A 21 -2.26 -21.52 -29.37
C LYS A 21 -1.67 -20.47 -28.41
N ASP A 22 -0.36 -20.48 -28.22
CA ASP A 22 0.35 -19.29 -27.81
C ASP A 22 0.04 -18.25 -28.89
N ASP A 23 -0.59 -17.14 -28.53
CA ASP A 23 -0.78 -16.02 -29.43
C ASP A 23 0.60 -15.45 -29.73
N GLU A 24 1.15 -15.80 -30.91
CA GLU A 24 2.44 -15.31 -31.43
C GLU A 24 2.47 -13.79 -31.68
N ASN A 25 1.43 -13.05 -31.23
CA ASN A 25 1.29 -11.60 -31.34
C ASN A 25 1.17 -10.91 -29.99
N GLN A 26 1.78 -11.45 -28.93
CA GLN A 26 1.86 -10.70 -27.69
C GLN A 26 2.77 -9.47 -27.93
N ASP A 27 2.25 -8.27 -27.72
CA ASP A 27 3.05 -7.05 -27.77
C ASP A 27 4.18 -7.15 -26.73
N SER A 28 5.41 -6.95 -27.19
CA SER A 28 6.61 -6.95 -26.35
C SER A 28 7.27 -5.56 -26.30
N THR A 29 6.57 -4.53 -26.78
CA THR A 29 7.09 -3.16 -26.82
C THR A 29 6.76 -2.48 -25.49
N PRO A 30 7.73 -2.15 -24.65
CA PRO A 30 7.45 -1.42 -23.42
C PRO A 30 6.84 -0.05 -23.67
N PRO A 31 5.91 0.43 -22.83
CA PRO A 31 5.35 1.77 -22.94
C PRO A 31 6.40 2.87 -22.70
N GLY A 32 6.07 4.09 -23.10
CA GLY A 32 6.88 5.28 -22.81
C GLY A 32 6.93 5.58 -21.30
N THR A 33 7.83 6.46 -20.90
CA THR A 33 7.96 6.90 -19.49
C THR A 33 6.95 8.00 -19.17
N LEU A 34 6.45 8.02 -17.92
CA LEU A 34 5.65 9.12 -17.42
C LEU A 34 6.50 10.39 -17.18
N THR A 35 5.83 11.54 -17.09
CA THR A 35 6.44 12.83 -16.70
C THR A 35 5.90 13.27 -15.35
N ILE A 36 6.79 13.55 -14.39
CA ILE A 36 6.39 14.06 -13.06
C ILE A 36 5.92 15.50 -13.19
N GLU A 37 4.71 15.79 -12.68
CA GLU A 37 4.19 17.14 -12.57
C GLU A 37 4.46 17.75 -11.20
N ASN A 38 4.17 17.01 -10.12
CA ASN A 38 4.29 17.50 -8.76
C ASN A 38 4.49 16.37 -7.76
N ILE A 39 5.13 16.69 -6.63
CA ILE A 39 5.24 15.82 -5.46
C ILE A 39 4.76 16.59 -4.25
N THR A 40 3.72 16.09 -3.59
CA THR A 40 3.15 16.69 -2.38
C THR A 40 3.42 15.78 -1.19
N PRO A 41 4.38 16.11 -0.31
CA PRO A 41 4.63 15.38 0.92
C PRO A 41 3.39 15.39 1.83
N ARG A 42 3.14 14.26 2.51
CA ARG A 42 2.06 14.07 3.48
C ARG A 42 2.58 13.35 4.72
N ASN A 43 1.79 13.33 5.77
CA ASN A 43 2.13 12.61 6.99
C ASN A 43 2.28 11.11 6.73
N GLY A 44 3.51 10.60 6.87
CA GLY A 44 3.86 9.21 6.62
C GLY A 44 3.86 8.80 5.14
N GLY A 45 3.96 9.78 4.21
CA GLY A 45 3.97 9.50 2.79
C GLY A 45 3.96 10.70 1.88
N GLY A 46 3.32 10.59 0.73
CA GLY A 46 3.17 11.66 -0.25
C GLY A 46 2.29 11.27 -1.42
N ILE A 47 1.93 12.25 -2.23
CA ILE A 47 1.24 12.05 -3.51
C ILE A 47 2.19 12.52 -4.62
N ILE A 48 2.37 11.67 -5.62
CA ILE A 48 3.13 11.97 -6.83
C ILE A 48 2.13 12.09 -7.97
N SER A 49 2.03 13.31 -8.55
CA SER A 49 1.21 13.60 -9.73
C SER A 49 2.08 13.52 -10.97
N TYR A 50 1.52 12.95 -12.04
CA TYR A 50 2.24 12.68 -13.28
C TYR A 50 1.33 12.79 -14.51
N ILE A 51 1.96 12.94 -15.67
CA ILE A 51 1.34 12.81 -17.00
C ILE A 51 1.81 11.48 -17.58
N LEU A 52 0.86 10.66 -18.05
CA LEU A 52 1.14 9.42 -18.76
C LEU A 52 1.66 9.71 -20.17
N PRO A 53 2.46 8.83 -20.78
CA PRO A 53 2.80 8.91 -22.20
C PRO A 53 1.55 8.67 -23.07
N ASP A 54 1.65 9.03 -24.35
CA ASP A 54 0.58 8.84 -25.34
C ASP A 54 0.61 7.40 -25.89
N ASP A 55 0.38 6.44 -25.00
CA ASP A 55 0.26 5.01 -25.35
C ASP A 55 -1.16 4.55 -25.03
N SER A 56 -1.77 3.78 -25.94
CA SER A 56 -3.19 3.43 -25.85
C SER A 56 -3.51 2.23 -24.96
N ASP A 57 -2.50 1.43 -24.58
CA ASP A 57 -2.62 0.16 -23.89
C ASP A 57 -2.06 0.19 -22.45
N ILE A 58 -1.88 1.39 -21.87
CA ILE A 58 -1.44 1.54 -20.49
C ILE A 58 -2.48 0.94 -19.52
N LEU A 59 -2.03 0.00 -18.69
CA LEU A 59 -2.87 -0.65 -17.69
C LEU A 59 -2.80 0.09 -16.35
N PHE A 60 -1.59 0.35 -15.83
CA PHE A 60 -1.38 1.05 -14.55
C PHE A 60 0.01 1.68 -14.44
N VAL A 61 0.17 2.53 -13.43
CA VAL A 61 1.47 3.01 -12.96
C VAL A 61 1.86 2.25 -11.70
N ARG A 62 3.10 1.78 -11.64
CA ARG A 62 3.68 1.10 -10.49
C ARG A 62 4.78 1.96 -9.87
N ALA A 63 4.72 2.19 -8.57
CA ALA A 63 5.75 2.83 -7.78
C ALA A 63 6.41 1.81 -6.84
N GLU A 64 7.74 1.69 -6.91
CA GLU A 64 8.54 0.81 -6.05
C GLU A 64 9.39 1.64 -5.10
N TYR A 65 9.42 1.24 -3.83
CA TYR A 65 10.22 1.88 -2.79
C TYR A 65 10.48 0.94 -1.62
N THR A 66 11.46 1.27 -0.80
CA THR A 66 11.72 0.56 0.47
C THR A 66 11.00 1.29 1.60
N ASN A 67 10.14 0.59 2.33
CA ASN A 67 9.41 1.16 3.46
C ASN A 67 10.30 1.34 4.70
N SER A 68 9.73 1.92 5.77
CA SER A 68 10.46 2.18 7.02
C SER A 68 10.93 0.94 7.78
N LEU A 69 10.47 -0.25 7.39
CA LEU A 69 10.94 -1.53 7.95
C LEU A 69 12.08 -2.14 7.13
N GLY A 70 12.57 -1.44 6.08
CA GLY A 70 13.59 -1.94 5.17
C GLY A 70 13.07 -3.00 4.18
N VAL A 71 11.76 -3.06 3.97
CA VAL A 71 11.12 -4.01 3.04
C VAL A 71 10.79 -3.29 1.74
N ASP A 72 11.16 -3.90 0.62
CA ASP A 72 10.77 -3.42 -0.70
C ASP A 72 9.30 -3.68 -0.93
N VAL A 73 8.58 -2.64 -1.26
CA VAL A 73 7.13 -2.64 -1.49
C VAL A 73 6.81 -1.90 -2.78
N TYR A 74 5.61 -2.14 -3.29
CA TYR A 74 5.10 -1.36 -4.42
C TYR A 74 3.67 -0.89 -4.18
N ARG A 75 3.29 0.17 -4.90
CA ARG A 75 1.93 0.66 -5.04
C ARG A 75 1.58 0.72 -6.52
N VAL A 76 0.29 0.62 -6.81
CA VAL A 76 -0.23 0.74 -8.17
C VAL A 76 -1.33 1.79 -8.23
N SER A 77 -1.41 2.48 -9.36
CA SER A 77 -2.47 3.42 -9.68
C SER A 77 -2.95 3.17 -11.12
N SER A 78 -4.27 3.05 -11.30
CA SER A 78 -4.88 2.82 -12.61
C SER A 78 -4.46 3.89 -13.63
N SER A 79 -4.40 3.52 -14.91
CA SER A 79 -4.18 4.45 -16.04
C SER A 79 -5.22 5.58 -16.13
N HIS A 80 -6.36 5.46 -15.46
CA HIS A 80 -7.36 6.52 -15.38
C HIS A 80 -7.05 7.60 -14.34
N ASN A 81 -6.03 7.38 -13.51
CA ASN A 81 -5.57 8.32 -12.51
C ASN A 81 -4.30 9.03 -13.01
N ASN A 82 -4.11 10.26 -12.58
CA ASN A 82 -2.91 11.06 -12.84
C ASN A 82 -2.03 11.23 -11.58
N SER A 83 -2.22 10.37 -10.59
CA SER A 83 -1.44 10.42 -9.35
C SER A 83 -1.36 9.05 -8.67
N ILE A 84 -0.32 8.87 -7.85
CA ILE A 84 -0.12 7.69 -7.01
C ILE A 84 0.20 8.12 -5.59
N GLU A 85 -0.43 7.47 -4.62
CA GLU A 85 -0.19 7.69 -3.20
C GLU A 85 0.89 6.72 -2.69
N ILE A 86 1.87 7.28 -2.02
CA ILE A 86 2.93 6.57 -1.30
C ILE A 86 2.64 6.69 0.18
N ASP A 87 2.61 5.58 0.91
CA ASP A 87 2.29 5.52 2.33
C ASP A 87 3.17 4.54 3.11
N GLY A 88 2.94 4.43 4.42
CA GLY A 88 3.66 3.49 5.30
C GLY A 88 5.08 3.93 5.64
N LEU A 89 5.38 5.23 5.54
CA LEU A 89 6.67 5.81 5.86
C LEU A 89 6.64 6.43 7.26
N ASN A 90 7.46 5.91 8.16
CA ASN A 90 7.56 6.41 9.53
C ASN A 90 8.74 7.36 9.75
N GLN A 91 9.57 7.57 8.73
CA GLN A 91 10.76 8.41 8.78
C GLN A 91 10.51 9.71 8.03
N ASN A 92 11.14 10.80 8.51
CA ASN A 92 11.16 12.09 7.85
C ASN A 92 12.50 12.34 7.11
N THR A 93 13.07 11.27 6.55
CA THR A 93 14.29 11.31 5.73
C THR A 93 13.93 11.15 4.25
N PRO A 94 14.76 11.64 3.32
CA PRO A 94 14.53 11.46 1.89
C PRO A 94 14.37 9.98 1.52
N ILE A 95 13.32 9.69 0.74
CA ILE A 95 13.05 8.37 0.18
C ILE A 95 13.15 8.43 -1.35
N GLN A 96 13.76 7.42 -1.93
CA GLN A 96 13.83 7.24 -3.37
C GLN A 96 12.72 6.31 -3.84
N ILE A 97 12.05 6.67 -4.93
CA ILE A 97 10.95 5.94 -5.53
C ILE A 97 11.22 5.79 -7.01
N ARG A 98 10.96 4.60 -7.54
CA ARG A 98 10.99 4.30 -8.97
C ARG A 98 9.58 4.10 -9.47
N LEU A 99 9.20 4.88 -10.49
CA LEU A 99 7.90 4.78 -11.13
C LEU A 99 8.03 4.15 -12.51
N TYR A 100 7.13 3.24 -12.81
CA TYR A 100 7.04 2.53 -14.09
C TYR A 100 5.63 2.67 -14.64
N VAL A 101 5.53 2.81 -15.95
CA VAL A 101 4.27 2.61 -16.68
C VAL A 101 4.23 1.14 -17.09
N VAL A 102 3.08 0.50 -16.93
CA VAL A 102 2.88 -0.92 -17.27
C VAL A 102 1.70 -1.02 -18.23
N ASP A 103 1.88 -1.73 -19.34
CA ASP A 103 0.87 -1.96 -20.36
C ASP A 103 0.00 -3.21 -20.09
N GLU A 104 -0.96 -3.48 -20.98
CA GLU A 104 -1.86 -4.65 -20.88
C GLU A 104 -1.14 -5.99 -21.06
N ASN A 105 0.06 -6.00 -21.65
CA ASN A 105 0.91 -7.19 -21.83
C ASN A 105 1.97 -7.34 -20.72
N GLU A 106 1.87 -6.53 -19.65
CA GLU A 106 2.79 -6.51 -18.50
C GLU A 106 4.23 -6.06 -18.84
N ASN A 107 4.44 -5.41 -20.01
CA ASN A 107 5.73 -4.77 -20.27
C ASN A 107 5.85 -3.51 -19.43
N MET A 108 7.06 -3.27 -18.91
CA MET A 108 7.37 -2.12 -18.04
C MET A 108 8.23 -1.10 -18.77
N SER A 109 7.90 0.17 -18.64
CA SER A 109 8.75 1.27 -19.12
C SER A 109 10.11 1.31 -18.41
N GLN A 110 11.01 2.14 -18.90
CA GLN A 110 12.17 2.54 -18.09
C GLN A 110 11.68 3.28 -16.83
N PRO A 111 12.38 3.12 -15.67
CA PRO A 111 11.99 3.79 -14.43
C PRO A 111 12.19 5.31 -14.51
N VAL A 112 11.24 6.05 -13.94
CA VAL A 112 11.42 7.45 -13.57
C VAL A 112 11.71 7.51 -12.09
N GLU A 113 12.91 7.99 -11.73
CA GLU A 113 13.34 8.10 -10.34
C GLU A 113 12.98 9.45 -9.76
N VAL A 114 12.37 9.46 -8.58
CA VAL A 114 12.05 10.65 -7.81
C VAL A 114 12.47 10.49 -6.37
N GLN A 115 12.69 11.61 -5.69
CA GLN A 115 13.03 11.65 -4.28
C GLN A 115 12.21 12.72 -3.59
N PHE A 116 11.66 12.42 -2.41
CA PHE A 116 11.06 13.41 -1.53
C PHE A 116 11.23 13.03 -0.07
N THR A 117 10.97 13.99 0.83
CA THR A 117 10.96 13.75 2.28
C THR A 117 9.52 13.78 2.75
N PRO A 118 8.98 12.68 3.31
CA PRO A 118 7.64 12.66 3.90
C PRO A 118 7.56 13.61 5.10
N LEU A 119 6.35 14.07 5.43
CA LEU A 119 6.10 14.69 6.73
C LEU A 119 6.08 13.59 7.81
N PRO A 120 6.33 13.94 9.10
CA PRO A 120 6.26 12.99 10.20
C PRO A 120 4.97 12.18 10.15
N SER A 121 5.07 10.86 10.40
CA SER A 121 3.90 9.99 10.40
C SER A 121 2.90 10.45 11.45
N PHE A 122 1.61 10.42 11.11
CA PHE A 122 0.54 10.81 12.03
C PHE A 122 0.58 10.03 13.36
N ILE A 123 1.10 8.80 13.36
CA ILE A 123 1.19 7.98 14.58
C ILE A 123 2.12 8.62 15.62
N PHE A 124 3.19 9.30 15.19
CA PHE A 124 4.06 10.05 16.09
C PHE A 124 3.37 11.29 16.64
N LEU A 125 2.54 11.98 15.84
CA LEU A 125 1.76 13.12 16.31
C LEU A 125 0.74 12.69 17.37
N VAL A 126 0.06 11.56 17.17
CA VAL A 126 -0.81 10.95 18.19
C VAL A 126 -0.01 10.63 19.45
N GLN A 127 1.13 9.96 19.32
CA GLN A 127 1.99 9.57 20.45
C GLN A 127 2.47 10.79 21.25
N GLU A 128 2.88 11.85 20.58
CA GLU A 128 3.33 13.10 21.22
C GLU A 128 2.20 13.84 21.94
N SER A 129 0.97 13.70 21.48
CA SER A 129 -0.24 14.32 22.09
C SER A 129 -0.77 13.59 23.30
N ILE A 130 -0.35 12.32 23.55
CA ILE A 130 -0.84 11.52 24.66
C ILE A 130 -0.50 12.20 25.98
N SER A 131 -1.52 12.44 26.80
CA SER A 131 -1.38 13.00 28.13
C SER A 131 -2.10 12.16 29.17
N PHE A 132 -1.55 12.13 30.38
CA PHE A 132 -2.08 11.45 31.55
C PHE A 132 -2.34 12.44 32.65
N THR A 133 -3.59 12.55 33.09
CA THR A 133 -3.96 13.40 34.22
C THR A 133 -4.52 12.54 35.35
N PRO A 134 -3.87 12.51 36.54
CA PRO A 134 -4.42 11.81 37.69
C PRO A 134 -5.80 12.36 38.06
N ASP A 135 -6.73 11.45 38.40
CA ASP A 135 -8.06 11.78 38.83
C ASP A 135 -8.50 10.80 39.95
N LEU A 136 -9.63 11.11 40.64
CA LEU A 136 -10.12 10.28 41.73
C LEU A 136 -10.42 8.85 41.27
N GLY A 137 -9.62 7.90 41.78
CA GLY A 137 -9.77 6.46 41.51
C GLY A 137 -9.25 6.02 40.15
N GLY A 138 -8.33 6.81 39.51
CA GLY A 138 -7.73 6.41 38.25
C GLY A 138 -6.94 7.51 37.55
N VAL A 139 -6.85 7.39 36.24
CA VAL A 139 -6.14 8.31 35.35
C VAL A 139 -7.01 8.65 34.16
N LYS A 140 -7.08 9.93 33.83
CA LYS A 140 -7.65 10.42 32.59
C LYS A 140 -6.56 10.39 31.51
N LEU A 141 -6.83 9.69 30.41
CA LEU A 141 -5.98 9.61 29.22
C LEU A 141 -6.61 10.43 28.12
N GLU A 142 -5.83 11.31 27.50
CA GLU A 142 -6.27 12.13 26.38
C GLU A 142 -5.25 12.10 25.25
N TRP A 143 -5.71 12.17 23.99
CA TRP A 143 -4.84 12.33 22.81
C TRP A 143 -5.57 13.03 21.67
N GLU A 144 -4.79 13.55 20.73
CA GLU A 144 -5.25 14.16 19.49
C GLU A 144 -4.93 13.23 18.30
N ASN A 145 -5.88 13.09 17.38
CA ASN A 145 -5.75 12.28 16.17
C ASN A 145 -6.13 13.11 14.95
N VAL A 146 -5.27 14.04 14.58
CA VAL A 146 -5.48 15.02 13.49
C VAL A 146 -5.71 14.36 12.12
N ALA A 147 -5.34 13.10 11.95
CA ALA A 147 -5.54 12.35 10.71
C ALA A 147 -6.89 11.63 10.64
N GLU A 148 -7.64 11.58 11.76
CA GLU A 148 -8.92 10.87 11.90
C GLU A 148 -8.86 9.40 11.40
N LYS A 149 -7.67 8.81 11.45
CA LYS A 149 -7.47 7.39 11.12
C LYS A 149 -7.64 6.55 12.37
N THR A 150 -8.11 5.30 12.20
CA THR A 150 -8.23 4.39 13.34
C THR A 150 -6.86 4.15 13.98
N VAL A 151 -6.73 4.51 15.24
CA VAL A 151 -5.56 4.27 16.09
C VAL A 151 -5.92 3.31 17.20
N TYR A 152 -4.94 2.50 17.61
CA TYR A 152 -5.05 1.59 18.75
C TYR A 152 -4.03 1.99 19.78
N VAL A 153 -4.50 2.41 20.96
CA VAL A 153 -3.66 2.76 22.11
C VAL A 153 -3.65 1.58 23.07
N HIS A 154 -2.48 0.99 23.28
CA HIS A 154 -2.27 -0.13 24.20
C HIS A 154 -1.81 0.43 25.54
N LEU A 155 -2.61 0.25 26.59
CA LEU A 155 -2.27 0.62 27.96
C LEU A 155 -1.80 -0.60 28.72
N HIS A 156 -0.58 -0.53 29.26
CA HIS A 156 -0.06 -1.49 30.20
C HIS A 156 -0.26 -0.93 31.61
N ILE A 157 -1.12 -1.56 32.40
CA ILE A 157 -1.41 -1.19 33.77
C ILE A 157 -0.73 -2.22 34.67
N VAL A 158 0.23 -1.76 35.47
CA VAL A 158 0.98 -2.63 36.38
C VAL A 158 0.61 -2.25 37.81
N ASN A 159 -0.05 -3.18 38.54
CA ASN A 159 -0.40 -3.07 39.96
C ASN A 159 0.29 -4.20 40.70
N GLU A 160 0.90 -3.95 41.81
CA GLU A 160 1.50 -4.88 42.84
C GLU A 160 1.56 -6.38 42.46
N GLY A 161 1.97 -6.72 41.23
CA GLY A 161 2.14 -8.10 40.76
C GLY A 161 1.16 -8.57 39.69
N ASP A 162 0.14 -7.76 39.34
CA ASP A 162 -0.76 -8.02 38.26
C ASP A 162 -0.48 -7.07 37.10
N GLU A 163 -0.52 -7.58 35.87
CA GLU A 163 -0.40 -6.81 34.64
C GLU A 163 -1.70 -6.94 33.84
N GLU A 164 -2.30 -5.80 33.52
CA GLU A 164 -3.49 -5.72 32.65
C GLU A 164 -3.15 -4.95 31.38
N ILE A 165 -3.55 -5.48 30.22
CA ILE A 165 -3.45 -4.77 28.95
C ILE A 165 -4.84 -4.37 28.51
N ARG A 166 -5.07 -3.07 28.35
CA ARG A 166 -6.29 -2.52 27.74
C ARG A 166 -5.97 -1.95 26.36
N ILE A 167 -6.81 -2.28 25.40
CA ILE A 167 -6.70 -1.74 24.04
C ILE A 167 -7.86 -0.77 23.82
N LEU A 168 -7.52 0.49 23.58
CA LEU A 168 -8.46 1.53 23.22
C LEU A 168 -8.34 1.80 21.73
N SER A 169 -9.45 1.93 21.01
CA SER A 169 -9.45 2.29 19.60
C SER A 169 -10.34 3.49 19.36
N SER A 170 -9.85 4.43 18.56
CA SER A 170 -10.61 5.62 18.16
C SER A 170 -10.18 6.12 16.80
N ASN A 171 -11.11 6.69 16.04
CA ASN A 171 -10.87 7.50 14.85
C ASN A 171 -11.32 8.94 15.04
N SER A 172 -11.72 9.32 16.27
CA SER A 172 -12.12 10.69 16.59
C SER A 172 -10.90 11.62 16.54
N PRO A 173 -11.07 12.90 16.16
CA PRO A 173 -9.98 13.88 16.13
C PRO A 173 -9.38 14.16 17.52
N THR A 174 -10.17 13.97 18.56
CA THR A 174 -9.74 14.01 19.98
C THR A 174 -10.41 12.90 20.75
N GLU A 175 -9.71 12.34 21.73
CA GLU A 175 -10.24 11.29 22.57
C GLU A 175 -9.91 11.57 24.03
N SER A 176 -10.82 11.17 24.91
CA SER A 176 -10.66 11.29 26.37
C SER A 176 -11.26 10.06 27.04
N VAL A 177 -10.42 9.26 27.68
CA VAL A 177 -10.82 8.01 28.33
C VAL A 177 -10.38 8.02 29.78
N PHE A 178 -11.29 7.64 30.68
CA PHE A 178 -10.97 7.44 32.08
C PHE A 178 -10.61 5.97 32.34
N VAL A 179 -9.42 5.74 32.87
CA VAL A 179 -8.89 4.42 33.22
C VAL A 179 -8.85 4.30 34.72
N ARG A 180 -9.65 3.37 35.25
CA ARG A 180 -9.65 3.06 36.71
C ARG A 180 -8.47 2.15 37.01
N GLY A 181 -7.83 2.40 38.16
CA GLY A 181 -6.82 1.53 38.73
C GLY A 181 -7.42 0.37 39.52
#